data_e8c206e1c742d9b625d5bdbb505dccfd
#
_entry.id   e8c206e1c742d9b625d5bdbb505dccfd
#
_cell.length_a   1.000
_cell.length_b   1.000
_cell.length_c   1.000
_cell.angle_alpha   90.00
_cell.angle_beta   90.00
_cell.angle_gamma   90.00
#
_symmetry.space_group_name_H-M   'P 1'
#
loop_
_entity.id
_entity.type
_entity.pdbx_description
1 polymer ?
#
loop_
_entity_poly.entity_id
_entity_poly.type
_entity_poly.pdbx_seq_one_letter_code
_entity_poly.pdbx_strand_id
1 'polypeptide(L)'
;KPRVSFDQISKVAKKGNLISFSGHLGSYVANEITEDDNLCEDWEKKGTTAVKYLQNMFGKDNFFVEIQVLDAGEGDIGYKVANSLREIAKKTGIPPVATPDAHYPRRGDADDQRVLLSTSLKKSIGQIQRDIKNGVQVGLRAFFEGNSFHIPSQEEMQKWHTEEELKNTVKIADMCEKYNILSTPNPPEFTPPGRISPADYLRHLCREGWKQKMPHVGKDHIHFKEYGKRVDNELQVFEEAGLSSYFLIVRDILEFCRSKGYLTGPGRGSAAGCIVSYLIGITQIDPVEYDLVFERFYNAGRNADGRISMPDIDIDVPKDARTAVIDHIKSQYGKDNVAQIVTFQTLKGRASLKRVMQARGNISFEEQNNITRHIMDESKIADDLQDMKEELGISSIILWALKNKKEHLKDWCIIGEDGTLEGPFAKIFEQSIRLEGTKIIQSKHAAGVVVSPNPISQTCPLIHSADREDKDSIAGLEGPSCEDVGLLKLDVLGIKMLDKIMEVPNILRGKQ
;
A
#
# COMPACT_ATOMS: atom_id res chain seq x y z
N LYS A 1 -5.63 -11.00 8.79
CA LYS A 1 -6.19 -9.84 9.49
C LYS A 1 -5.37 -9.62 10.76
N PRO A 2 -4.94 -8.38 11.07
CA PRO A 2 -4.28 -8.10 12.33
C PRO A 2 -5.23 -8.45 13.48
N ARG A 3 -4.68 -9.04 14.52
CA ARG A 3 -5.43 -9.37 15.74
C ARG A 3 -4.62 -8.88 16.92
N VAL A 4 -5.29 -8.17 17.83
CA VAL A 4 -4.73 -7.72 19.09
C VAL A 4 -5.57 -8.26 20.24
N SER A 5 -4.94 -8.64 21.33
CA SER A 5 -5.66 -9.05 22.55
C SER A 5 -6.14 -7.83 23.33
N PHE A 6 -7.15 -8.02 24.17
CA PHE A 6 -7.58 -6.96 25.09
C PHE A 6 -6.45 -6.47 26.01
N ASP A 7 -5.51 -7.35 26.40
CA ASP A 7 -4.34 -6.95 27.19
C ASP A 7 -3.40 -6.00 26.43
N GLN A 8 -3.20 -6.25 25.13
CA GLN A 8 -2.40 -5.37 24.27
C GLN A 8 -3.07 -4.01 24.09
N ILE A 9 -4.39 -3.99 23.82
CA ILE A 9 -5.17 -2.76 23.71
C ILE A 9 -5.14 -1.99 25.02
N SER A 10 -5.37 -2.66 26.17
CA SER A 10 -5.38 -2.04 27.49
C SER A 10 -4.08 -1.30 27.83
N LYS A 11 -2.92 -1.86 27.44
CA LYS A 11 -1.61 -1.23 27.65
C LYS A 11 -1.48 0.11 26.90
N VAL A 12 -2.08 0.20 25.70
CA VAL A 12 -2.04 1.43 24.90
C VAL A 12 -3.14 2.41 25.35
N ALA A 13 -4.34 1.91 25.64
CA ALA A 13 -5.48 2.69 26.09
C ALA A 13 -5.20 3.47 27.38
N LYS A 14 -4.45 2.87 28.32
CA LYS A 14 -4.03 3.52 29.57
C LYS A 14 -3.19 4.80 29.39
N LYS A 15 -2.64 5.01 28.19
CA LYS A 15 -1.92 6.27 27.87
C LYS A 15 -2.87 7.44 27.61
N GLY A 16 -4.18 7.20 27.48
CA GLY A 16 -5.20 8.24 27.27
C GLY A 16 -5.27 8.80 25.86
N ASN A 17 -4.52 8.25 24.90
CA ASN A 17 -4.41 8.76 23.53
C ASN A 17 -5.35 8.04 22.53
N LEU A 18 -6.27 7.21 23.02
CA LEU A 18 -7.21 6.49 22.17
C LEU A 18 -8.65 6.84 22.57
N ILE A 19 -9.47 7.12 21.57
CA ILE A 19 -10.92 7.17 21.68
C ILE A 19 -11.46 5.85 21.11
N SER A 20 -12.43 5.25 21.80
CA SER A 20 -12.99 3.96 21.42
C SER A 20 -14.50 3.97 21.38
N PHE A 21 -15.06 3.13 20.51
CA PHE A 21 -16.49 2.91 20.38
C PHE A 21 -16.83 1.47 20.73
N SER A 22 -18.12 1.21 21.07
CA SER A 22 -18.59 -0.16 21.33
C SER A 22 -18.53 -1.08 20.11
N GLY A 23 -18.47 -0.50 18.91
CA GLY A 23 -18.34 -1.19 17.63
C GLY A 23 -19.68 -1.58 17.00
N HIS A 24 -19.60 -2.02 15.73
CA HIS A 24 -20.76 -2.40 14.91
C HIS A 24 -21.33 -3.79 15.31
N LEU A 25 -22.32 -4.28 14.53
CA LEU A 25 -23.04 -5.56 14.77
C LEU A 25 -22.12 -6.78 14.98
N GLY A 26 -20.93 -6.82 14.39
CA GLY A 26 -19.91 -7.87 14.62
C GLY A 26 -18.96 -7.60 15.78
N SER A 27 -19.21 -6.60 16.63
CA SER A 27 -18.32 -6.21 17.74
C SER A 27 -18.45 -7.13 18.96
N TYR A 28 -17.52 -6.96 19.89
CA TYR A 28 -17.57 -7.66 21.18
C TYR A 28 -18.90 -7.39 21.90
N VAL A 29 -19.33 -6.14 22.00
CA VAL A 29 -20.57 -5.77 22.69
C VAL A 29 -21.81 -6.36 22.00
N ALA A 30 -21.88 -6.27 20.68
CA ALA A 30 -23.00 -6.85 19.93
C ALA A 30 -23.08 -8.38 20.08
N ASN A 31 -21.93 -9.07 20.03
CA ASN A 31 -21.87 -10.53 20.22
C ASN A 31 -22.30 -10.96 21.64
N GLU A 32 -22.07 -10.14 22.66
CA GLU A 32 -22.54 -10.44 24.03
C GLU A 32 -24.06 -10.32 24.18
N ILE A 33 -24.72 -9.46 23.38
CA ILE A 33 -26.16 -9.20 23.48
C ILE A 33 -27.01 -9.92 22.45
N THR A 34 -26.38 -10.64 21.50
CA THR A 34 -27.09 -11.35 20.43
C THR A 34 -26.79 -12.85 20.43
N GLU A 35 -27.80 -13.64 20.07
CA GLU A 35 -27.74 -15.07 19.86
C GLU A 35 -28.70 -15.46 18.73
N ASP A 36 -28.27 -16.26 17.75
CA ASP A 36 -29.07 -16.74 16.61
C ASP A 36 -29.86 -15.61 15.90
N ASP A 37 -29.18 -14.52 15.55
CA ASP A 37 -29.74 -13.33 14.90
C ASP A 37 -30.89 -12.63 15.69
N ASN A 38 -30.95 -12.83 17.00
CA ASN A 38 -31.86 -12.14 17.91
C ASN A 38 -31.14 -11.61 19.16
N LEU A 39 -31.83 -10.75 19.93
CA LEU A 39 -31.34 -10.35 21.25
C LEU A 39 -31.50 -11.53 22.21
N CYS A 40 -30.46 -11.82 23.02
CA CYS A 40 -30.57 -12.82 24.08
C CYS A 40 -31.44 -12.30 25.25
N GLU A 41 -31.99 -13.19 26.08
CA GLU A 41 -32.91 -12.82 27.18
C GLU A 41 -32.27 -11.81 28.16
N ASP A 42 -30.98 -11.96 28.46
CA ASP A 42 -30.23 -11.14 29.41
C ASP A 42 -29.37 -10.07 28.74
N TRP A 43 -29.71 -9.64 27.51
CA TRP A 43 -28.96 -8.67 26.69
C TRP A 43 -28.61 -7.39 27.44
N GLU A 44 -29.54 -6.88 28.25
CA GLU A 44 -29.32 -5.61 29.00
C GLU A 44 -28.21 -5.75 30.03
N LYS A 45 -28.17 -6.85 30.78
CA LYS A 45 -27.16 -7.15 31.80
C LYS A 45 -25.81 -7.40 31.15
N LYS A 46 -25.77 -8.24 30.13
CA LYS A 46 -24.55 -8.57 29.37
C LYS A 46 -23.96 -7.33 28.69
N GLY A 47 -24.79 -6.56 27.98
CA GLY A 47 -24.38 -5.33 27.32
C GLY A 47 -23.89 -4.27 28.29
N THR A 48 -24.60 -4.05 29.42
CA THR A 48 -24.13 -3.15 30.48
C THR A 48 -22.74 -3.55 31.01
N THR A 49 -22.52 -4.85 31.21
CA THR A 49 -21.23 -5.36 31.68
C THR A 49 -20.14 -5.14 30.65
N ALA A 50 -20.41 -5.44 29.38
CA ALA A 50 -19.48 -5.30 28.27
C ALA A 50 -19.06 -3.84 28.04
N VAL A 51 -20.02 -2.87 27.98
CA VAL A 51 -19.67 -1.47 27.78
C VAL A 51 -18.91 -0.88 28.97
N LYS A 52 -19.25 -1.26 30.22
CA LYS A 52 -18.49 -0.84 31.40
C LYS A 52 -17.09 -1.41 31.43
N TYR A 53 -16.89 -2.64 30.98
CA TYR A 53 -15.56 -3.25 30.83
C TYR A 53 -14.70 -2.44 29.87
N LEU A 54 -15.25 -2.08 28.69
CA LEU A 54 -14.53 -1.26 27.72
C LEU A 54 -14.30 0.17 28.22
N GLN A 55 -15.31 0.80 28.86
CA GLN A 55 -15.14 2.13 29.46
C GLN A 55 -14.01 2.15 30.51
N ASN A 56 -13.91 1.13 31.35
CA ASN A 56 -12.82 1.01 32.31
C ASN A 56 -11.46 0.85 31.66
N MET A 57 -11.41 0.25 30.47
CA MET A 57 -10.18 0.05 29.71
C MET A 57 -9.68 1.34 29.06
N PHE A 58 -10.59 2.11 28.42
CA PHE A 58 -10.24 3.31 27.65
C PHE A 58 -10.34 4.61 28.45
N GLY A 59 -11.04 4.59 29.57
CA GLY A 59 -11.34 5.78 30.39
C GLY A 59 -12.73 6.35 30.11
N LYS A 60 -13.28 7.03 31.12
CA LYS A 60 -14.65 7.52 31.11
C LYS A 60 -14.95 8.48 29.95
N ASP A 61 -14.00 9.33 29.61
CA ASP A 61 -14.17 10.39 28.60
C ASP A 61 -13.79 9.93 27.19
N ASN A 62 -13.11 8.77 27.04
CA ASN A 62 -12.59 8.25 25.78
C ASN A 62 -13.35 7.04 25.24
N PHE A 63 -14.52 6.72 25.81
CA PHE A 63 -15.33 5.60 25.36
C PHE A 63 -16.77 6.04 25.10
N PHE A 64 -17.31 5.63 23.95
CA PHE A 64 -18.66 5.95 23.48
C PHE A 64 -19.41 4.68 23.11
N VAL A 65 -20.74 4.67 23.34
CA VAL A 65 -21.62 3.62 22.82
C VAL A 65 -21.97 3.95 21.37
N GLU A 66 -21.54 3.14 20.46
CA GLU A 66 -21.77 3.34 19.02
C GLU A 66 -23.19 2.93 18.64
N ILE A 67 -23.90 3.85 18.04
CA ILE A 67 -25.24 3.63 17.48
C ILE A 67 -25.12 3.66 15.97
N GLN A 68 -25.25 2.49 15.35
CA GLN A 68 -25.17 2.33 13.91
C GLN A 68 -26.54 1.91 13.38
N VAL A 69 -27.25 2.82 12.72
CA VAL A 69 -28.53 2.55 12.07
C VAL A 69 -28.37 2.82 10.60
N LEU A 70 -28.66 1.79 9.81
CA LEU A 70 -28.78 1.84 8.37
C LEU A 70 -30.27 1.85 8.00
N ASP A 71 -30.60 1.82 6.74
CA ASP A 71 -31.94 1.79 6.13
C ASP A 71 -32.81 0.58 6.56
N ALA A 72 -32.68 0.12 7.79
CA ALA A 72 -33.25 -1.13 8.27
C ALA A 72 -34.61 -0.92 8.92
N GLY A 73 -35.56 -1.79 8.60
CA GLY A 73 -36.87 -1.80 9.25
C GLY A 73 -36.78 -2.39 10.68
N GLU A 74 -37.86 -2.17 11.47
CA GLU A 74 -37.95 -2.59 12.88
C GLU A 74 -37.72 -4.07 13.14
N GLY A 75 -37.80 -4.94 12.11
CA GLY A 75 -37.50 -6.36 12.17
C GLY A 75 -36.04 -6.75 12.05
N ASP A 76 -35.17 -5.82 11.61
CA ASP A 76 -33.75 -6.07 11.38
C ASP A 76 -32.96 -6.16 12.70
N ILE A 77 -32.06 -7.13 12.79
CA ILE A 77 -31.22 -7.32 13.99
C ILE A 77 -30.34 -6.07 14.29
N GLY A 78 -29.84 -5.40 13.26
CA GLY A 78 -29.05 -4.16 13.41
C GLY A 78 -29.87 -3.06 14.09
N TYR A 79 -31.12 -2.88 13.70
CA TYR A 79 -32.03 -1.93 14.34
C TYR A 79 -32.35 -2.30 15.80
N LYS A 80 -32.60 -3.59 16.08
CA LYS A 80 -32.79 -4.08 17.46
C LYS A 80 -31.57 -3.83 18.34
N VAL A 81 -30.36 -4.14 17.83
CA VAL A 81 -29.09 -3.93 18.53
C VAL A 81 -28.86 -2.44 18.79
N ALA A 82 -29.08 -1.57 17.79
CA ALA A 82 -28.94 -0.12 17.96
C ALA A 82 -29.85 0.44 19.07
N ASN A 83 -31.10 0.03 19.11
CA ASN A 83 -32.03 0.44 20.16
C ASN A 83 -31.64 -0.11 21.53
N SER A 84 -31.19 -1.36 21.62
CA SER A 84 -30.68 -1.93 22.87
C SER A 84 -29.44 -1.18 23.38
N LEU A 85 -28.54 -0.78 22.47
CA LEU A 85 -27.39 0.03 22.82
C LEU A 85 -27.78 1.44 23.31
N ARG A 86 -28.85 2.04 22.78
CA ARG A 86 -29.41 3.31 23.30
C ARG A 86 -29.89 3.15 24.76
N GLU A 87 -30.63 2.07 25.06
CA GLU A 87 -31.05 1.78 26.43
C GLU A 87 -29.86 1.56 27.38
N ILE A 88 -28.84 0.82 26.93
CA ILE A 88 -27.62 0.61 27.68
C ILE A 88 -26.86 1.93 27.89
N ALA A 89 -26.74 2.77 26.89
CA ALA A 89 -26.12 4.09 27.00
C ALA A 89 -26.83 4.95 28.05
N LYS A 90 -28.16 5.02 27.99
CA LYS A 90 -29.00 5.75 28.95
C LYS A 90 -28.82 5.21 30.38
N LYS A 91 -28.83 3.88 30.57
CA LYS A 91 -28.68 3.24 31.89
C LYS A 91 -27.30 3.43 32.51
N THR A 92 -26.27 3.42 31.65
CA THR A 92 -24.87 3.50 32.10
C THR A 92 -24.35 4.93 32.22
N GLY A 93 -25.02 5.89 31.57
CA GLY A 93 -24.57 7.28 31.45
C GLY A 93 -23.36 7.43 30.49
N ILE A 94 -23.08 6.40 29.67
CA ILE A 94 -21.99 6.45 28.64
C ILE A 94 -22.56 7.16 27.40
N PRO A 95 -21.88 8.21 26.88
CA PRO A 95 -22.43 8.97 25.78
C PRO A 95 -22.57 8.12 24.50
N PRO A 96 -23.73 8.16 23.82
CA PRO A 96 -23.91 7.50 22.53
C PRO A 96 -23.32 8.33 21.40
N VAL A 97 -22.88 7.69 20.31
CA VAL A 97 -22.39 8.35 19.10
C VAL A 97 -22.96 7.71 17.86
N ALA A 98 -23.40 8.54 16.90
CA ALA A 98 -23.88 8.09 15.60
C ALA A 98 -22.71 7.75 14.68
N THR A 99 -22.75 6.58 14.03
CA THR A 99 -21.80 6.23 12.97
C THR A 99 -22.53 5.58 11.79
N PRO A 100 -22.10 5.84 10.54
CA PRO A 100 -22.52 5.05 9.38
C PRO A 100 -21.64 3.83 9.21
N ASP A 101 -22.13 2.78 8.53
CA ASP A 101 -21.34 1.67 8.04
C ASP A 101 -20.93 1.91 6.56
N ALA A 102 -20.15 2.96 6.32
CA ALA A 102 -19.82 3.39 4.97
C ALA A 102 -18.77 2.51 4.32
N HIS A 103 -19.12 1.89 3.19
CA HIS A 103 -18.27 1.02 2.38
C HIS A 103 -17.99 1.57 0.98
N TYR A 104 -18.72 2.60 0.55
CA TYR A 104 -18.51 3.28 -0.73
C TYR A 104 -18.96 4.75 -0.62
N PRO A 105 -18.47 5.65 -1.51
CA PRO A 105 -18.70 7.09 -1.38
C PRO A 105 -20.16 7.51 -1.57
N ARG A 106 -20.85 6.97 -2.58
CA ARG A 106 -22.18 7.44 -3.00
C ARG A 106 -23.17 6.28 -3.06
N ARG A 107 -24.45 6.55 -2.83
CA ARG A 107 -25.54 5.54 -2.89
C ARG A 107 -25.56 4.79 -4.24
N GLY A 108 -25.25 5.46 -5.36
CA GLY A 108 -25.17 4.85 -6.68
C GLY A 108 -24.02 3.86 -6.86
N ASP A 109 -22.99 3.88 -6.00
CA ASP A 109 -21.81 3.02 -6.09
C ASP A 109 -22.06 1.63 -5.47
N ALA A 110 -23.26 1.37 -4.95
CA ALA A 110 -23.66 0.07 -4.38
C ALA A 110 -23.47 -1.09 -5.38
N ASP A 111 -23.80 -0.87 -6.65
CA ASP A 111 -23.61 -1.87 -7.70
C ASP A 111 -22.15 -2.15 -8.01
N ASP A 112 -21.28 -1.14 -7.90
CA ASP A 112 -19.84 -1.28 -8.09
C ASP A 112 -19.24 -2.13 -6.95
N GLN A 113 -19.69 -1.89 -5.71
CA GLN A 113 -19.35 -2.71 -4.55
C GLN A 113 -19.78 -4.18 -4.73
N ARG A 114 -20.99 -4.43 -5.24
CA ARG A 114 -21.49 -5.79 -5.52
C ARG A 114 -20.62 -6.53 -6.53
N VAL A 115 -20.12 -5.85 -7.56
CA VAL A 115 -19.18 -6.43 -8.53
C VAL A 115 -17.90 -6.89 -7.83
N LEU A 116 -17.33 -6.07 -6.95
CA LEU A 116 -16.13 -6.43 -6.20
C LEU A 116 -16.36 -7.63 -5.27
N LEU A 117 -17.48 -7.63 -4.53
CA LEU A 117 -17.83 -8.70 -3.59
C LEU A 117 -18.16 -10.01 -4.30
N SER A 118 -18.86 -9.97 -5.46
CA SER A 118 -19.23 -11.16 -6.25
C SER A 118 -18.01 -11.99 -6.62
N THR A 119 -16.88 -11.32 -6.91
CA THR A 119 -15.62 -12.00 -7.20
C THR A 119 -15.07 -12.76 -6.00
N SER A 120 -15.14 -12.15 -4.80
CA SER A 120 -14.70 -12.81 -3.56
C SER A 120 -15.56 -14.03 -3.23
N LEU A 121 -16.85 -13.96 -3.55
CA LEU A 121 -17.81 -15.06 -3.38
C LEU A 121 -17.78 -16.08 -4.54
N LYS A 122 -17.03 -15.81 -5.60
CA LYS A 122 -16.91 -16.65 -6.82
C LYS A 122 -18.27 -17.00 -7.45
N LYS A 123 -19.22 -16.08 -7.40
CA LYS A 123 -20.58 -16.21 -7.95
C LYS A 123 -20.97 -14.92 -8.69
N SER A 124 -21.81 -15.02 -9.72
CA SER A 124 -22.42 -13.84 -10.31
C SER A 124 -23.44 -13.19 -9.36
N ILE A 125 -23.68 -11.89 -9.51
CA ILE A 125 -24.67 -11.15 -8.71
C ILE A 125 -26.05 -11.83 -8.80
N GLY A 126 -26.47 -12.25 -10.00
CA GLY A 126 -27.72 -12.95 -10.20
C GLY A 126 -27.81 -14.32 -9.50
N GLN A 127 -26.70 -15.05 -9.39
CA GLN A 127 -26.62 -16.28 -8.58
C GLN A 127 -26.77 -15.98 -7.10
N ILE A 128 -26.05 -14.97 -6.60
CA ILE A 128 -26.10 -14.56 -5.19
C ILE A 128 -27.51 -14.13 -4.82
N GLN A 129 -28.18 -13.34 -5.63
CA GLN A 129 -29.57 -12.90 -5.38
C GLN A 129 -30.56 -14.07 -5.38
N ARG A 130 -30.38 -15.08 -6.26
CA ARG A 130 -31.20 -16.30 -6.22
C ARG A 130 -30.95 -17.12 -4.96
N ASP A 131 -29.70 -17.27 -4.53
CA ASP A 131 -29.34 -17.99 -3.32
C ASP A 131 -30.01 -17.34 -2.10
N ILE A 132 -29.94 -16.00 -1.99
CA ILE A 132 -30.60 -15.23 -0.93
C ILE A 132 -32.11 -15.47 -0.94
N LYS A 133 -32.75 -15.37 -2.12
CA LYS A 133 -34.20 -15.61 -2.27
C LYS A 133 -34.61 -17.02 -1.87
N ASN A 134 -33.73 -18.01 -2.09
CA ASN A 134 -33.97 -19.40 -1.74
C ASN A 134 -33.58 -19.75 -0.27
N GLY A 135 -33.24 -18.75 0.55
CA GLY A 135 -32.87 -18.95 1.95
C GLY A 135 -31.49 -19.57 2.17
N VAL A 136 -30.65 -19.59 1.13
CA VAL A 136 -29.25 -20.05 1.27
C VAL A 136 -28.45 -18.99 2.04
N GLN A 137 -27.70 -19.42 3.02
CA GLN A 137 -26.83 -18.51 3.79
C GLN A 137 -25.71 -17.99 2.88
N VAL A 138 -25.72 -16.69 2.64
CA VAL A 138 -24.71 -15.98 1.83
C VAL A 138 -23.93 -15.02 2.70
N GLY A 139 -22.62 -15.12 2.67
CA GLY A 139 -21.76 -14.13 3.32
C GLY A 139 -21.94 -12.74 2.71
N LEU A 140 -21.91 -11.69 3.53
CA LEU A 140 -22.07 -10.29 3.10
C LEU A 140 -23.43 -9.99 2.45
N ARG A 141 -24.48 -10.73 2.83
CA ARG A 141 -25.85 -10.65 2.31
C ARG A 141 -26.38 -9.22 2.26
N ALA A 142 -26.18 -8.43 3.33
CA ALA A 142 -26.69 -7.08 3.46
C ALA A 142 -26.29 -6.15 2.28
N PHE A 143 -25.10 -6.32 1.72
CA PHE A 143 -24.64 -5.53 0.56
C PHE A 143 -25.40 -5.84 -0.74
N PHE A 144 -26.02 -7.01 -0.82
CA PHE A 144 -26.82 -7.42 -1.99
C PHE A 144 -28.29 -7.06 -1.85
N GLU A 145 -28.76 -6.79 -0.64
CA GLU A 145 -30.14 -6.43 -0.33
C GLU A 145 -30.34 -4.91 -0.18
N GLY A 146 -29.35 -4.17 0.37
CA GLY A 146 -29.42 -2.74 0.64
C GLY A 146 -28.48 -1.88 -0.19
N ASN A 147 -28.72 -0.56 -0.22
CA ASN A 147 -27.88 0.47 -0.86
C ASN A 147 -27.43 1.55 0.14
N SER A 148 -27.46 1.25 1.43
CA SER A 148 -27.30 2.24 2.51
C SER A 148 -25.91 2.32 3.10
N PHE A 149 -24.94 1.64 2.47
CA PHE A 149 -23.53 1.62 2.90
C PHE A 149 -22.68 2.73 2.24
N HIS A 150 -23.29 3.83 1.86
CA HIS A 150 -22.61 5.02 1.35
C HIS A 150 -22.30 5.98 2.50
N ILE A 151 -21.49 7.02 2.21
CA ILE A 151 -21.29 8.12 3.16
C ILE A 151 -22.56 8.96 3.17
N PRO A 152 -23.37 8.94 4.25
CA PRO A 152 -24.65 9.63 4.29
C PRO A 152 -24.49 11.14 4.48
N SER A 153 -25.46 11.91 4.03
CA SER A 153 -25.58 13.33 4.35
C SER A 153 -26.03 13.55 5.80
N GLN A 154 -25.88 14.78 6.27
CA GLN A 154 -26.40 15.16 7.59
C GLN A 154 -27.92 14.93 7.71
N GLU A 155 -28.67 15.26 6.66
CA GLU A 155 -30.12 15.09 6.61
C GLU A 155 -30.54 13.60 6.63
N GLU A 156 -29.75 12.73 6.04
CA GLU A 156 -29.96 11.27 6.12
C GLU A 156 -29.68 10.75 7.53
N MET A 157 -28.59 11.17 8.16
CA MET A 157 -28.26 10.80 9.54
C MET A 157 -29.31 11.28 10.54
N GLN A 158 -29.86 12.50 10.37
CA GLN A 158 -30.93 13.06 11.23
C GLN A 158 -32.23 12.25 11.23
N LYS A 159 -32.47 11.43 10.20
CA LYS A 159 -33.68 10.57 10.15
C LYS A 159 -33.63 9.41 11.13
N TRP A 160 -32.41 8.96 11.48
CA TRP A 160 -32.21 7.72 12.23
C TRP A 160 -31.55 7.93 13.59
N HIS A 161 -30.92 9.08 13.81
CA HIS A 161 -30.15 9.38 14.99
C HIS A 161 -30.69 10.57 15.78
N THR A 162 -30.49 10.52 17.09
CA THR A 162 -30.85 11.62 17.97
C THR A 162 -29.84 12.76 17.84
N GLU A 163 -30.26 13.96 18.25
CA GLU A 163 -29.40 15.15 18.26
C GLU A 163 -28.13 14.92 19.14
N GLU A 164 -28.25 14.21 20.27
CA GLU A 164 -27.15 13.88 21.15
C GLU A 164 -26.16 12.97 20.45
N GLU A 165 -26.61 11.91 19.78
CA GLU A 165 -25.76 10.98 19.01
C GLU A 165 -24.97 11.71 17.95
N LEU A 166 -25.58 12.66 17.24
CA LEU A 166 -24.94 13.47 16.20
C LEU A 166 -23.98 14.51 16.77
N LYS A 167 -24.32 15.19 17.87
CA LYS A 167 -23.42 16.14 18.53
C LYS A 167 -22.14 15.49 19.03
N ASN A 168 -22.24 14.25 19.48
CA ASN A 168 -21.06 13.50 19.94
C ASN A 168 -20.07 13.17 18.81
N THR A 169 -20.48 13.14 17.53
CA THR A 169 -19.54 13.01 16.42
C THR A 169 -18.63 14.24 16.31
N VAL A 170 -19.20 15.43 16.44
CA VAL A 170 -18.45 16.69 16.43
C VAL A 170 -17.54 16.79 17.66
N LYS A 171 -18.08 16.45 18.85
CA LYS A 171 -17.29 16.41 20.09
C LYS A 171 -16.05 15.52 19.95
N ILE A 172 -16.20 14.34 19.35
CA ILE A 172 -15.06 13.42 19.14
C ILE A 172 -14.05 14.03 18.15
N ALA A 173 -14.50 14.68 17.09
CA ALA A 173 -13.61 15.37 16.16
C ALA A 173 -12.81 16.49 16.86
N ASP A 174 -13.47 17.25 17.76
CA ASP A 174 -12.83 18.31 18.53
C ASP A 174 -11.85 17.79 19.61
N MET A 175 -12.04 16.54 20.07
CA MET A 175 -11.09 15.87 20.99
C MET A 175 -9.80 15.45 20.29
N CYS A 176 -9.78 15.35 18.97
CA CYS A 176 -8.61 14.94 18.19
C CYS A 176 -7.69 16.14 17.95
N GLU A 177 -6.45 16.04 18.44
CA GLU A 177 -5.42 17.06 18.19
C GLU A 177 -4.94 17.01 16.74
N LYS A 178 -4.57 18.17 16.20
CA LYS A 178 -3.91 18.25 14.89
C LYS A 178 -2.43 17.92 15.03
N TYR A 179 -1.98 16.89 14.33
CA TYR A 179 -0.57 16.51 14.29
C TYR A 179 -0.15 16.10 12.87
N ASN A 180 1.13 16.20 12.60
CA ASN A 180 1.72 15.78 11.33
C ASN A 180 2.50 14.46 11.54
N ILE A 181 2.15 13.44 10.75
CA ILE A 181 2.86 12.15 10.73
C ILE A 181 3.94 12.07 9.65
N LEU A 182 4.00 13.09 8.79
CA LEU A 182 4.98 13.11 7.70
C LEU A 182 6.35 13.50 8.25
N SER A 183 7.38 12.84 7.74
CA SER A 183 8.77 13.05 8.12
C SER A 183 9.68 12.84 6.91
N THR A 184 10.90 13.34 6.99
CA THR A 184 11.93 13.02 6.00
C THR A 184 12.48 11.62 6.23
N PRO A 185 12.85 10.87 5.16
CA PRO A 185 13.55 9.61 5.30
C PRO A 185 14.78 9.75 6.19
N ASN A 186 14.85 8.91 7.21
CA ASN A 186 15.94 8.89 8.17
C ASN A 186 16.62 7.50 8.13
N PRO A 187 17.70 7.35 7.33
CA PRO A 187 18.44 6.11 7.28
C PRO A 187 19.08 5.79 8.65
N PRO A 188 19.19 4.51 9.02
CA PRO A 188 20.01 4.15 10.16
C PRO A 188 21.45 4.60 9.94
N GLU A 189 22.11 5.00 11.01
CA GLU A 189 23.50 5.41 10.95
C GLU A 189 24.39 4.19 10.69
N PHE A 190 25.19 4.24 9.62
CA PHE A 190 26.20 3.24 9.38
C PHE A 190 27.39 3.45 10.32
N THR A 191 27.83 2.41 11.00
CA THR A 191 28.99 2.47 11.90
C THR A 191 30.27 2.01 11.18
N PRO A 192 31.12 2.94 10.70
CA PRO A 192 32.37 2.57 10.05
C PRO A 192 33.39 1.91 10.98
N PRO A 193 34.28 1.07 10.44
CA PRO A 193 35.45 0.61 11.18
C PRO A 193 36.29 1.78 11.68
N GLY A 194 36.86 1.65 12.91
CA GLY A 194 37.75 2.67 13.46
C GLY A 194 37.07 3.93 14.01
N ARG A 195 35.73 3.97 14.13
CA ARG A 195 34.94 5.08 14.70
C ARG A 195 35.15 6.43 13.99
N ILE A 196 35.42 6.42 12.70
CA ILE A 196 35.44 7.62 11.86
C ILE A 196 34.02 7.97 11.41
N SER A 197 33.82 9.19 10.90
CA SER A 197 32.50 9.59 10.39
C SER A 197 32.11 8.79 9.14
N PRO A 198 30.80 8.56 8.88
CA PRO A 198 30.37 7.95 7.61
C PRO A 198 30.88 8.69 6.37
N ALA A 199 30.95 10.02 6.41
CA ALA A 199 31.46 10.83 5.31
C ALA A 199 32.96 10.59 5.06
N ASP A 200 33.77 10.58 6.11
CA ASP A 200 35.22 10.31 5.99
C ASP A 200 35.49 8.88 5.49
N TYR A 201 34.68 7.91 5.96
CA TYR A 201 34.79 6.54 5.50
C TYR A 201 34.41 6.41 4.03
N LEU A 202 33.36 7.07 3.59
CA LEU A 202 32.96 7.11 2.18
C LEU A 202 34.08 7.68 1.30
N ARG A 203 34.69 8.81 1.73
CA ARG A 203 35.87 9.41 1.07
C ARG A 203 37.06 8.44 1.02
N HIS A 204 37.30 7.73 2.11
CA HIS A 204 38.36 6.71 2.17
C HIS A 204 38.10 5.60 1.14
N LEU A 205 36.89 5.05 1.09
CA LEU A 205 36.51 4.01 0.12
C LEU A 205 36.61 4.47 -1.33
N CYS A 206 36.28 5.72 -1.61
CA CYS A 206 36.46 6.30 -2.94
C CYS A 206 37.95 6.35 -3.34
N ARG A 207 38.86 6.69 -2.40
CA ARG A 207 40.30 6.68 -2.66
C ARG A 207 40.85 5.28 -2.94
N GLU A 208 40.36 4.28 -2.18
CA GLU A 208 40.73 2.88 -2.44
C GLU A 208 40.16 2.38 -3.77
N GLY A 209 38.90 2.70 -4.06
CA GLY A 209 38.28 2.37 -5.34
C GLY A 209 38.97 3.02 -6.53
N TRP A 210 39.43 4.27 -6.38
CA TRP A 210 40.24 4.94 -7.42
C TRP A 210 41.51 4.14 -7.75
N LYS A 211 42.26 3.74 -6.73
CA LYS A 211 43.52 2.95 -6.94
C LYS A 211 43.24 1.62 -7.64
N GLN A 212 42.11 0.98 -7.34
CA GLN A 212 41.76 -0.32 -7.88
C GLN A 212 41.15 -0.26 -9.29
N LYS A 213 40.23 0.63 -9.52
CA LYS A 213 39.42 0.68 -10.75
C LYS A 213 40.01 1.61 -11.80
N MET A 214 40.75 2.64 -11.39
CA MET A 214 41.21 3.74 -12.24
C MET A 214 42.74 3.90 -12.24
N PRO A 215 43.54 2.80 -12.24
CA PRO A 215 45.01 2.92 -12.27
C PRO A 215 45.50 3.56 -13.56
N HIS A 216 44.71 3.53 -14.64
CA HIS A 216 45.00 4.15 -15.94
C HIS A 216 44.75 5.66 -15.95
N VAL A 217 44.00 6.20 -14.98
CA VAL A 217 43.72 7.64 -14.86
C VAL A 217 44.75 8.29 -13.95
N GLY A 218 45.99 8.41 -14.45
CA GLY A 218 47.07 9.12 -13.79
C GLY A 218 46.98 10.66 -14.03
N LYS A 219 47.94 11.41 -13.43
CA LYS A 219 47.94 12.90 -13.53
C LYS A 219 48.01 13.43 -14.97
N ASP A 220 48.57 12.63 -15.87
CA ASP A 220 48.73 12.97 -17.29
C ASP A 220 47.51 12.55 -18.15
N HIS A 221 46.54 11.91 -17.56
CA HIS A 221 45.30 11.53 -18.26
C HIS A 221 44.46 12.75 -18.63
N ILE A 222 43.98 12.79 -19.86
CA ILE A 222 43.21 13.93 -20.39
C ILE A 222 42.01 14.34 -19.50
N HIS A 223 41.33 13.38 -18.92
CA HIS A 223 40.16 13.60 -18.05
C HIS A 223 40.50 13.59 -16.55
N PHE A 224 41.77 13.54 -16.13
CA PHE A 224 42.17 13.47 -14.71
C PHE A 224 41.50 14.53 -13.84
N LYS A 225 41.50 15.79 -14.31
CA LYS A 225 40.90 16.92 -13.58
C LYS A 225 39.39 16.84 -13.52
N GLU A 226 38.77 16.32 -14.55
CA GLU A 226 37.33 16.13 -14.63
C GLU A 226 36.86 15.06 -13.62
N TYR A 227 37.51 13.91 -13.61
CA TYR A 227 37.26 12.84 -12.62
C TYR A 227 37.42 13.36 -11.19
N GLY A 228 38.49 14.07 -10.89
CA GLY A 228 38.73 14.63 -9.55
C GLY A 228 37.65 15.61 -9.10
N LYS A 229 37.29 16.58 -9.98
CA LYS A 229 36.20 17.50 -9.69
C LYS A 229 34.86 16.81 -9.47
N ARG A 230 34.58 15.79 -10.29
CA ARG A 230 33.33 15.03 -10.21
C ARG A 230 33.21 14.29 -8.87
N VAL A 231 34.27 13.59 -8.44
CA VAL A 231 34.33 12.88 -7.15
C VAL A 231 34.15 13.86 -5.98
N ASP A 232 34.89 14.98 -6.00
CA ASP A 232 34.82 15.97 -4.92
C ASP A 232 33.42 16.59 -4.83
N ASN A 233 32.83 16.95 -5.97
CA ASN A 233 31.47 17.51 -6.03
C ASN A 233 30.41 16.53 -5.51
N GLU A 234 30.44 15.28 -5.97
CA GLU A 234 29.45 14.27 -5.55
C GLU A 234 29.57 13.94 -4.04
N LEU A 235 30.81 13.82 -3.53
CA LEU A 235 31.05 13.59 -2.10
C LEU A 235 30.57 14.78 -1.24
N GLN A 236 30.80 16.02 -1.70
CA GLN A 236 30.31 17.21 -1.01
C GLN A 236 28.78 17.23 -0.97
N VAL A 237 28.11 16.98 -2.10
CA VAL A 237 26.64 16.92 -2.20
C VAL A 237 26.07 15.87 -1.27
N PHE A 238 26.70 14.68 -1.18
CA PHE A 238 26.21 13.62 -0.29
C PHE A 238 26.44 13.92 1.19
N GLU A 239 27.53 14.58 1.53
CA GLU A 239 27.82 15.02 2.90
C GLU A 239 26.80 16.10 3.35
N GLU A 240 26.57 17.12 2.52
CA GLU A 240 25.60 18.20 2.79
C GLU A 240 24.15 17.66 2.90
N ALA A 241 23.81 16.64 2.10
CA ALA A 241 22.49 16.01 2.14
C ALA A 241 22.37 14.90 3.21
N GLY A 242 23.43 14.56 3.96
CA GLY A 242 23.41 13.49 4.97
C GLY A 242 23.28 12.07 4.39
N LEU A 243 23.64 11.86 3.11
CA LEU A 243 23.44 10.61 2.40
C LEU A 243 24.58 9.59 2.56
N SER A 244 25.69 9.95 3.23
CA SER A 244 26.86 9.09 3.36
C SER A 244 26.52 7.70 3.94
N SER A 245 25.72 7.63 4.99
CA SER A 245 25.25 6.34 5.57
C SER A 245 24.46 5.52 4.58
N TYR A 246 23.59 6.12 3.75
CA TYR A 246 22.83 5.42 2.73
C TYR A 246 23.71 4.68 1.73
N PHE A 247 24.73 5.35 1.18
CA PHE A 247 25.69 4.72 0.26
C PHE A 247 26.47 3.58 0.91
N LEU A 248 26.85 3.75 2.18
CA LEU A 248 27.55 2.71 2.92
C LEU A 248 26.66 1.49 3.22
N ILE A 249 25.37 1.69 3.49
CA ILE A 249 24.38 0.62 3.65
C ILE A 249 24.24 -0.17 2.36
N VAL A 250 24.05 0.50 1.23
CA VAL A 250 23.94 -0.15 -0.08
C VAL A 250 25.21 -0.93 -0.42
N ARG A 251 26.37 -0.33 -0.17
CA ARG A 251 27.66 -1.00 -0.38
C ARG A 251 27.80 -2.26 0.50
N ASP A 252 27.44 -2.19 1.78
CA ASP A 252 27.50 -3.34 2.71
C ASP A 252 26.68 -4.53 2.19
N ILE A 253 25.48 -4.27 1.68
CA ILE A 253 24.62 -5.29 1.09
C ILE A 253 25.31 -5.95 -0.12
N LEU A 254 25.94 -5.16 -0.99
CA LEU A 254 26.65 -5.68 -2.16
C LEU A 254 27.93 -6.42 -1.79
N GLU A 255 28.66 -5.98 -0.75
CA GLU A 255 29.81 -6.70 -0.23
C GLU A 255 29.40 -8.06 0.39
N PHE A 256 28.28 -8.10 1.11
CA PHE A 256 27.71 -9.37 1.56
C PHE A 256 27.44 -10.30 0.36
N CYS A 257 26.82 -9.82 -0.69
CA CYS A 257 26.56 -10.60 -1.90
C CYS A 257 27.89 -11.15 -2.48
N ARG A 258 28.90 -10.32 -2.62
CA ARG A 258 30.23 -10.73 -3.13
C ARG A 258 30.89 -11.79 -2.24
N SER A 259 30.80 -11.61 -0.91
CA SER A 259 31.39 -12.54 0.07
C SER A 259 30.74 -13.94 0.00
N LYS A 260 29.47 -14.01 -0.43
CA LYS A 260 28.73 -15.27 -0.65
C LYS A 260 28.88 -15.82 -2.08
N GLY A 261 29.58 -15.10 -2.94
CA GLY A 261 29.70 -15.47 -4.36
C GLY A 261 28.44 -15.22 -5.18
N TYR A 262 27.52 -14.39 -4.68
CA TYR A 262 26.33 -13.99 -5.42
C TYR A 262 26.70 -12.92 -6.45
N LEU A 263 26.30 -13.15 -7.69
CA LEU A 263 26.49 -12.19 -8.77
C LEU A 263 25.53 -11.02 -8.60
N THR A 264 26.04 -9.80 -8.61
CA THR A 264 25.21 -8.59 -8.57
C THR A 264 25.13 -7.94 -9.94
N GLY A 265 24.07 -7.20 -10.21
CA GLY A 265 23.93 -6.41 -11.44
C GLY A 265 25.02 -5.35 -11.57
N PRO A 266 25.32 -4.90 -12.81
CA PRO A 266 26.34 -3.86 -13.06
C PRO A 266 25.88 -2.45 -12.64
N GLY A 267 24.68 -2.30 -12.17
CA GLY A 267 23.99 -1.03 -11.96
C GLY A 267 23.10 -0.68 -13.14
N ARG A 268 22.02 0.02 -12.88
CA ARG A 268 21.03 0.46 -13.87
C ARG A 268 20.38 1.77 -13.48
N GLY A 269 19.58 2.33 -14.39
CA GLY A 269 18.89 3.58 -14.14
C GLY A 269 19.84 4.77 -13.93
N SER A 270 19.41 5.72 -13.13
CA SER A 270 20.17 6.96 -12.86
C SER A 270 21.40 6.74 -11.99
N ALA A 271 21.45 5.68 -11.18
CA ALA A 271 22.58 5.36 -10.31
C ALA A 271 23.90 5.14 -11.06
N ALA A 272 23.83 4.70 -12.34
CA ALA A 272 24.99 4.60 -13.22
C ALA A 272 25.69 5.94 -13.50
N GLY A 273 24.98 7.08 -13.32
CA GLY A 273 25.54 8.43 -13.47
C GLY A 273 26.37 8.94 -12.30
N CYS A 274 26.59 8.12 -11.25
CA CYS A 274 27.30 8.51 -10.03
C CYS A 274 28.69 7.87 -9.97
N ILE A 275 29.76 8.69 -9.95
CA ILE A 275 31.12 8.21 -9.87
C ILE A 275 31.46 7.64 -8.48
N VAL A 276 30.90 8.19 -7.42
CA VAL A 276 31.04 7.65 -6.07
C VAL A 276 30.50 6.22 -6.03
N SER A 277 29.31 5.98 -6.58
CA SER A 277 28.73 4.61 -6.70
C SER A 277 29.64 3.67 -7.48
N TYR A 278 30.26 4.13 -8.55
CA TYR A 278 31.24 3.35 -9.32
C TYR A 278 32.47 3.01 -8.48
N LEU A 279 33.09 4.01 -7.87
CA LEU A 279 34.32 3.83 -7.10
C LEU A 279 34.14 2.87 -5.93
N ILE A 280 33.05 2.99 -5.16
CA ILE A 280 32.80 2.11 -4.01
C ILE A 280 32.16 0.76 -4.39
N GLY A 281 31.96 0.52 -5.69
CA GLY A 281 31.52 -0.77 -6.22
C GLY A 281 30.00 -1.02 -6.16
N ILE A 282 29.19 0.02 -6.01
CA ILE A 282 27.74 -0.09 -6.17
C ILE A 282 27.40 -0.32 -7.64
N THR A 283 28.02 0.43 -8.56
CA THR A 283 27.88 0.22 -9.99
C THR A 283 29.20 -0.23 -10.62
N GLN A 284 29.13 -0.77 -11.85
CA GLN A 284 30.28 -1.22 -12.64
C GLN A 284 30.49 -0.37 -13.91
N ILE A 285 29.75 0.72 -14.04
CA ILE A 285 29.74 1.60 -15.20
C ILE A 285 30.47 2.90 -14.81
N ASP A 286 31.50 3.28 -15.58
CA ASP A 286 32.20 4.54 -15.39
C ASP A 286 31.38 5.69 -15.99
N PRO A 287 30.83 6.61 -15.16
CA PRO A 287 29.94 7.64 -15.66
C PRO A 287 30.64 8.71 -16.49
N VAL A 288 31.96 8.89 -16.34
CA VAL A 288 32.72 9.89 -17.12
C VAL A 288 33.06 9.32 -18.50
N GLU A 289 33.45 8.03 -18.58
CA GLU A 289 33.69 7.36 -19.86
C GLU A 289 32.47 7.37 -20.78
N TYR A 290 31.25 7.23 -20.19
CA TYR A 290 29.99 7.21 -20.94
C TYR A 290 29.23 8.55 -20.93
N ASP A 291 29.86 9.62 -20.50
CA ASP A 291 29.27 10.99 -20.46
C ASP A 291 27.91 11.04 -19.75
N LEU A 292 27.78 10.32 -18.61
CA LEU A 292 26.56 10.26 -17.82
C LEU A 292 26.46 11.41 -16.84
N VAL A 293 25.27 12.00 -16.75
CA VAL A 293 24.99 13.21 -15.96
C VAL A 293 24.60 12.86 -14.54
N PHE A 294 25.31 13.42 -13.54
CA PHE A 294 25.06 13.19 -12.12
C PHE A 294 23.72 13.75 -11.65
N GLU A 295 23.33 14.91 -12.14
CA GLU A 295 22.11 15.60 -11.76
C GLU A 295 20.83 14.82 -12.11
N ARG A 296 20.92 13.82 -13.01
CA ARG A 296 19.84 12.87 -13.26
C ARG A 296 19.68 11.86 -12.12
N PHE A 297 20.76 11.53 -11.44
CA PHE A 297 20.74 10.61 -10.29
C PHE A 297 20.32 11.37 -9.02
N TYR A 298 21.00 12.48 -8.70
CA TYR A 298 20.66 13.27 -7.53
C TYR A 298 20.76 14.77 -7.85
N ASN A 299 19.73 15.50 -7.46
CA ASN A 299 19.67 16.95 -7.58
C ASN A 299 19.05 17.54 -6.33
N ALA A 300 19.84 18.32 -5.58
CA ALA A 300 19.39 19.02 -4.36
C ALA A 300 18.18 19.96 -4.60
N GLY A 301 17.99 20.44 -5.83
CA GLY A 301 16.81 21.22 -6.22
C GLY A 301 15.48 20.48 -6.16
N ARG A 302 15.49 19.14 -6.04
CA ARG A 302 14.29 18.32 -5.80
C ARG A 302 13.89 18.28 -4.33
N ASN A 303 14.72 18.79 -3.43
CA ASN A 303 14.40 18.89 -2.01
C ASN A 303 13.38 20.02 -1.84
N ALA A 304 12.11 19.67 -1.60
CA ALA A 304 11.03 20.62 -1.37
C ALA A 304 10.62 20.62 0.10
N ASP A 305 10.27 21.78 0.64
CA ASP A 305 9.72 21.94 1.99
C ASP A 305 10.58 21.31 3.11
N GLY A 306 11.91 21.32 2.96
CA GLY A 306 12.82 20.72 3.93
C GLY A 306 12.91 19.19 3.90
N ARG A 307 12.29 18.55 2.89
CA ARG A 307 12.36 17.10 2.70
C ARG A 307 13.51 16.75 1.75
N ILE A 308 14.35 15.81 2.16
CA ILE A 308 15.44 15.27 1.33
C ILE A 308 14.84 14.19 0.42
N SER A 309 14.96 14.39 -0.90
CA SER A 309 14.64 13.34 -1.87
C SER A 309 15.76 12.31 -1.86
N MET A 310 15.45 11.08 -1.44
CA MET A 310 16.42 9.99 -1.46
C MET A 310 16.73 9.58 -2.91
N PRO A 311 18.02 9.35 -3.27
CA PRO A 311 18.35 8.75 -4.56
C PRO A 311 17.93 7.29 -4.60
N ASP A 312 17.44 6.83 -5.75
CA ASP A 312 17.00 5.45 -5.95
C ASP A 312 18.15 4.59 -6.49
N ILE A 313 18.60 3.62 -5.70
CA ILE A 313 19.64 2.66 -6.07
C ILE A 313 19.03 1.25 -6.08
N ASP A 314 18.84 0.71 -7.29
CA ASP A 314 18.40 -0.66 -7.48
C ASP A 314 19.53 -1.65 -7.15
N ILE A 315 19.26 -2.59 -6.25
CA ILE A 315 20.17 -3.67 -5.85
C ILE A 315 19.73 -4.96 -6.54
N ASP A 316 20.32 -5.26 -7.69
CA ASP A 316 20.01 -6.46 -8.45
C ASP A 316 20.82 -7.65 -7.91
N VAL A 317 20.11 -8.70 -7.44
CA VAL A 317 20.71 -9.93 -6.88
C VAL A 317 20.09 -11.17 -7.53
N PRO A 318 20.72 -12.35 -7.45
CA PRO A 318 20.08 -13.58 -7.90
C PRO A 318 18.75 -13.78 -7.16
N LYS A 319 17.73 -14.23 -7.88
CA LYS A 319 16.39 -14.41 -7.30
C LYS A 319 16.43 -15.31 -6.07
N ASP A 320 17.18 -16.41 -6.13
CA ASP A 320 17.26 -17.40 -5.06
C ASP A 320 18.09 -16.90 -3.86
N ALA A 321 18.99 -15.92 -4.06
CA ALA A 321 19.77 -15.29 -3.00
C ALA A 321 19.02 -14.16 -2.25
N ARG A 322 17.90 -13.64 -2.81
CA ARG A 322 17.20 -12.45 -2.28
C ARG A 322 16.80 -12.59 -0.81
N THR A 323 16.30 -13.75 -0.40
CA THR A 323 15.93 -13.99 1.00
C THR A 323 17.13 -13.87 1.93
N ALA A 324 18.27 -14.46 1.58
CA ALA A 324 19.50 -14.37 2.36
C ALA A 324 20.02 -12.92 2.47
N VAL A 325 19.83 -12.10 1.42
CA VAL A 325 20.17 -10.68 1.44
C VAL A 325 19.27 -9.92 2.41
N ILE A 326 17.96 -10.16 2.40
CA ILE A 326 17.03 -9.53 3.35
C ILE A 326 17.34 -9.95 4.78
N ASP A 327 17.69 -11.22 5.01
CA ASP A 327 18.09 -11.71 6.33
C ASP A 327 19.40 -11.07 6.81
N HIS A 328 20.34 -10.81 5.90
CA HIS A 328 21.54 -10.03 6.21
C HIS A 328 21.16 -8.61 6.67
N ILE A 329 20.29 -7.89 5.93
CA ILE A 329 19.82 -6.55 6.33
C ILE A 329 19.17 -6.60 7.71
N LYS A 330 18.29 -7.59 7.97
CA LYS A 330 17.67 -7.79 9.30
C LYS A 330 18.69 -8.06 10.40
N SER A 331 19.78 -8.77 10.08
CA SER A 331 20.84 -9.07 11.07
C SER A 331 21.68 -7.84 11.42
N GLN A 332 21.88 -6.93 10.47
CA GLN A 332 22.66 -5.71 10.66
C GLN A 332 21.87 -4.62 11.39
N TYR A 333 20.61 -4.41 11.01
CA TYR A 333 19.81 -3.27 11.49
C TYR A 333 18.73 -3.66 12.53
N GLY A 334 18.54 -4.95 12.78
CA GLY A 334 17.53 -5.47 13.71
C GLY A 334 16.26 -5.96 13.01
N LYS A 335 15.68 -7.05 13.54
CA LYS A 335 14.49 -7.68 12.95
C LYS A 335 13.25 -6.77 12.97
N ASP A 336 13.11 -5.96 14.02
CA ASP A 336 11.98 -5.05 14.18
C ASP A 336 12.14 -3.75 13.38
N ASN A 337 13.35 -3.49 12.90
CA ASN A 337 13.75 -2.29 12.18
C ASN A 337 13.75 -2.47 10.65
N VAL A 338 13.44 -3.68 10.16
CA VAL A 338 13.45 -4.03 8.74
C VAL A 338 12.17 -4.77 8.37
N ALA A 339 11.48 -4.30 7.35
CA ALA A 339 10.28 -4.97 6.83
C ALA A 339 10.21 -4.88 5.31
N GLN A 340 9.58 -5.86 4.67
CA GLN A 340 9.18 -5.72 3.27
C GLN A 340 7.93 -4.85 3.17
N ILE A 341 7.72 -4.22 2.01
CA ILE A 341 6.63 -3.27 1.78
C ILE A 341 5.39 -4.00 1.26
N VAL A 342 4.20 -3.51 1.62
CA VAL A 342 2.95 -3.91 0.99
C VAL A 342 2.85 -3.32 -0.42
N THR A 343 2.22 -4.05 -1.33
CA THR A 343 1.72 -3.50 -2.59
C THR A 343 0.29 -3.94 -2.82
N PHE A 344 -0.49 -3.11 -3.50
CA PHE A 344 -1.85 -3.41 -3.87
C PHE A 344 -1.95 -3.59 -5.38
N GLN A 345 -2.50 -4.73 -5.79
CA GLN A 345 -2.87 -4.91 -7.18
C GLN A 345 -4.15 -4.13 -7.46
N THR A 346 -4.15 -3.36 -8.53
CA THR A 346 -5.31 -2.58 -8.98
C THR A 346 -6.00 -3.26 -10.17
N LEU A 347 -7.30 -3.03 -10.30
CA LEU A 347 -8.04 -3.38 -11.49
C LEU A 347 -7.59 -2.47 -12.64
N LYS A 348 -6.96 -3.05 -13.65
CA LYS A 348 -6.61 -2.35 -14.89
C LYS A 348 -7.58 -2.72 -16.00
N GLY A 349 -7.70 -1.90 -17.02
CA GLY A 349 -8.74 -1.93 -18.06
C GLY A 349 -9.27 -3.31 -18.42
N ARG A 350 -8.42 -4.22 -18.93
CA ARG A 350 -8.81 -5.59 -19.30
C ARG A 350 -9.37 -6.39 -18.11
N ALA A 351 -8.74 -6.28 -16.95
CA ALA A 351 -9.15 -6.99 -15.74
C ALA A 351 -10.47 -6.43 -15.18
N SER A 352 -10.65 -5.10 -15.20
CA SER A 352 -11.88 -4.45 -14.79
C SER A 352 -13.06 -4.91 -15.66
N LEU A 353 -12.91 -4.85 -16.98
CA LEU A 353 -13.96 -5.24 -17.92
C LEU A 353 -14.35 -6.72 -17.76
N LYS A 354 -13.37 -7.63 -17.65
CA LYS A 354 -13.63 -9.05 -17.38
C LYS A 354 -14.40 -9.25 -16.08
N ARG A 355 -14.02 -8.55 -15.03
CA ARG A 355 -14.65 -8.68 -13.71
C ARG A 355 -16.11 -8.25 -13.73
N VAL A 356 -16.41 -7.13 -14.35
CA VAL A 356 -17.80 -6.65 -14.49
C VAL A 356 -18.63 -7.65 -15.31
N MET A 357 -18.13 -8.12 -16.45
CA MET A 357 -18.82 -9.13 -17.28
C MET A 357 -19.08 -10.43 -16.50
N GLN A 358 -18.11 -10.94 -15.76
CA GLN A 358 -18.26 -12.13 -14.92
C GLN A 358 -19.27 -11.92 -13.79
N ALA A 359 -19.25 -10.77 -13.13
CA ALA A 359 -20.22 -10.44 -12.09
C ALA A 359 -21.66 -10.38 -12.61
N ARG A 360 -21.87 -9.89 -13.83
CA ARG A 360 -23.18 -9.88 -14.49
C ARG A 360 -23.64 -11.28 -14.92
N GLY A 361 -22.73 -12.16 -15.31
CA GLY A 361 -22.97 -13.60 -15.47
C GLY A 361 -23.69 -14.04 -16.76
N ASN A 362 -24.04 -13.12 -17.67
CA ASN A 362 -24.83 -13.40 -18.87
C ASN A 362 -23.99 -13.31 -20.16
N ILE A 363 -22.67 -13.32 -20.06
CA ILE A 363 -21.75 -13.13 -21.19
C ILE A 363 -20.84 -14.35 -21.27
N SER A 364 -20.77 -14.98 -22.44
CA SER A 364 -19.94 -16.17 -22.66
C SER A 364 -18.44 -15.84 -22.49
N PHE A 365 -17.65 -16.84 -22.12
CA PHE A 365 -16.21 -16.69 -22.01
C PHE A 365 -15.54 -16.26 -23.32
N GLU A 366 -16.04 -16.78 -24.43
CA GLU A 366 -15.57 -16.43 -25.77
C GLU A 366 -15.82 -14.94 -26.06
N GLU A 367 -17.03 -14.45 -25.81
CA GLU A 367 -17.36 -13.04 -26.00
C GLU A 367 -16.55 -12.12 -25.08
N GLN A 368 -16.37 -12.48 -23.80
CA GLN A 368 -15.48 -11.73 -22.90
C GLN A 368 -14.06 -11.62 -23.47
N ASN A 369 -13.53 -12.68 -24.05
CA ASN A 369 -12.20 -12.65 -24.66
C ASN A 369 -12.19 -11.84 -25.97
N ASN A 370 -13.23 -11.92 -26.78
CA ASN A 370 -13.36 -11.13 -28.01
C ASN A 370 -13.37 -9.62 -27.73
N ILE A 371 -14.05 -9.18 -26.68
CA ILE A 371 -14.05 -7.77 -26.26
C ILE A 371 -12.68 -7.38 -25.69
N THR A 372 -12.18 -8.15 -24.72
CA THR A 372 -11.00 -7.74 -23.95
C THR A 372 -9.68 -7.83 -24.70
N ARG A 373 -9.60 -8.57 -25.81
CA ARG A 373 -8.38 -8.60 -26.67
C ARG A 373 -8.04 -7.22 -27.27
N HIS A 374 -9.03 -6.34 -27.40
CA HIS A 374 -8.86 -4.99 -27.95
C HIS A 374 -8.48 -3.95 -26.88
N ILE A 375 -8.50 -4.34 -25.60
CA ILE A 375 -8.05 -3.50 -24.49
C ILE A 375 -6.55 -3.68 -24.35
N MET A 376 -5.80 -2.59 -24.55
CA MET A 376 -4.33 -2.61 -24.53
C MET A 376 -3.76 -2.78 -23.13
N ASP A 377 -2.52 -3.21 -23.05
CA ASP A 377 -1.77 -3.19 -21.79
C ASP A 377 -1.31 -1.75 -21.51
N GLU A 378 -1.40 -1.31 -20.25
CA GLU A 378 -1.08 0.04 -19.81
C GLU A 378 0.31 0.50 -20.27
N SER A 379 1.32 -0.38 -20.19
CA SER A 379 2.70 -0.08 -20.58
C SER A 379 2.90 0.30 -22.05
N LYS A 380 1.92 -0.04 -22.91
CA LYS A 380 1.98 0.26 -24.35
C LYS A 380 1.36 1.61 -24.70
N ILE A 381 0.62 2.21 -23.78
CA ILE A 381 -0.15 3.43 -23.97
C ILE A 381 0.06 4.40 -22.79
N ALA A 382 1.17 4.27 -22.09
CA ALA A 382 1.43 5.04 -20.86
C ALA A 382 1.47 6.55 -21.13
N ASP A 383 2.10 6.97 -22.22
CA ASP A 383 2.18 8.38 -22.61
C ASP A 383 0.79 8.94 -22.94
N ASP A 384 0.00 8.21 -23.75
CA ASP A 384 -1.38 8.61 -24.10
C ASP A 384 -2.28 8.71 -22.87
N LEU A 385 -2.08 7.84 -21.86
CA LEU A 385 -2.83 7.88 -20.60
C LEU A 385 -2.42 9.06 -19.74
N GLN A 386 -1.16 9.45 -19.78
CA GLN A 386 -0.68 10.65 -19.10
C GLN A 386 -1.28 11.91 -19.73
N ASP A 387 -1.25 12.01 -21.06
CA ASP A 387 -1.86 13.11 -21.81
C ASP A 387 -3.37 13.21 -21.49
N MET A 388 -4.07 12.06 -21.50
CA MET A 388 -5.50 12.00 -21.15
C MET A 388 -5.75 12.51 -19.72
N LYS A 389 -4.87 12.20 -18.77
CA LYS A 389 -4.98 12.67 -17.39
C LYS A 389 -4.78 14.18 -17.29
N GLU A 390 -3.86 14.73 -18.06
CA GLU A 390 -3.58 16.17 -18.08
C GLU A 390 -4.73 16.96 -18.76
N GLU A 391 -5.29 16.43 -19.85
CA GLU A 391 -6.38 17.09 -20.60
C GLU A 391 -7.75 16.95 -19.94
N LEU A 392 -8.10 15.74 -19.46
CA LEU A 392 -9.43 15.38 -19.02
C LEU A 392 -9.57 15.16 -17.51
N GLY A 393 -8.44 15.15 -16.77
CA GLY A 393 -8.43 14.80 -15.36
C GLY A 393 -8.68 13.31 -15.07
N ILE A 394 -8.82 12.46 -16.11
CA ILE A 394 -9.11 11.02 -16.00
C ILE A 394 -8.07 10.25 -16.80
N SER A 395 -7.62 9.11 -16.25
CA SER A 395 -6.78 8.13 -16.95
C SER A 395 -7.53 6.79 -16.96
N SER A 396 -8.00 6.37 -18.13
CA SER A 396 -8.74 5.11 -18.31
C SER A 396 -8.30 4.39 -19.57
N ILE A 397 -7.81 3.16 -19.41
CA ILE A 397 -7.42 2.27 -20.50
C ILE A 397 -8.63 1.91 -21.37
N ILE A 398 -9.80 1.72 -20.73
CA ILE A 398 -11.04 1.38 -21.43
C ILE A 398 -11.52 2.56 -22.28
N LEU A 399 -11.53 3.77 -21.73
CA LEU A 399 -11.93 4.96 -22.46
C LEU A 399 -10.97 5.24 -23.63
N TRP A 400 -9.66 5.06 -23.40
CA TRP A 400 -8.67 5.14 -24.48
C TRP A 400 -8.98 4.12 -25.60
N ALA A 401 -9.32 2.87 -25.25
CA ALA A 401 -9.64 1.85 -26.22
C ALA A 401 -10.91 2.18 -27.01
N LEU A 402 -11.95 2.71 -26.38
CA LEU A 402 -13.16 3.16 -27.06
C LEU A 402 -12.90 4.28 -28.06
N LYS A 403 -11.96 5.19 -27.75
CA LYS A 403 -11.54 6.26 -28.68
C LYS A 403 -10.67 5.72 -29.83
N ASN A 404 -9.66 4.91 -29.54
CA ASN A 404 -8.60 4.56 -30.48
C ASN A 404 -8.83 3.20 -31.20
N LYS A 405 -9.73 2.36 -30.67
CA LYS A 405 -10.11 1.04 -31.26
C LYS A 405 -11.59 0.97 -31.58
N LYS A 406 -12.20 2.10 -31.93
CA LYS A 406 -13.65 2.26 -32.21
C LYS A 406 -14.18 1.18 -33.17
N GLU A 407 -13.51 0.94 -34.26
CA GLU A 407 -13.97 -0.04 -35.29
C GLU A 407 -14.05 -1.47 -34.76
N HIS A 408 -13.26 -1.80 -33.75
CA HIS A 408 -13.24 -3.13 -33.16
C HIS A 408 -14.21 -3.30 -31.99
N LEU A 409 -14.68 -2.20 -31.41
CA LEU A 409 -15.53 -2.21 -30.20
C LEU A 409 -16.96 -1.75 -30.48
N LYS A 410 -17.25 -1.22 -31.69
CA LYS A 410 -18.54 -0.61 -32.08
C LYS A 410 -19.77 -1.51 -31.90
N ASP A 411 -19.59 -2.82 -32.02
CA ASP A 411 -20.70 -3.77 -31.85
C ASP A 411 -21.14 -3.93 -30.40
N TRP A 412 -20.29 -3.50 -29.43
CA TRP A 412 -20.56 -3.60 -28.01
C TRP A 412 -20.76 -2.24 -27.33
N CYS A 413 -19.90 -1.27 -27.64
CA CYS A 413 -19.94 0.05 -27.02
C CYS A 413 -19.27 1.11 -27.90
N ILE A 414 -19.91 2.27 -28.02
CA ILE A 414 -19.35 3.47 -28.65
C ILE A 414 -19.48 4.68 -27.75
N ILE A 415 -18.72 5.71 -28.04
CA ILE A 415 -18.88 7.02 -27.42
C ILE A 415 -19.81 7.85 -28.31
N GLY A 416 -20.97 8.25 -27.79
CA GLY A 416 -21.95 9.10 -28.47
C GLY A 416 -21.45 10.54 -28.66
N GLU A 417 -22.19 11.33 -29.42
CA GLU A 417 -21.84 12.73 -29.74
C GLU A 417 -21.82 13.62 -28.47
N ASP A 418 -22.64 13.30 -27.49
CA ASP A 418 -22.70 13.98 -26.20
C ASP A 418 -21.68 13.48 -25.16
N GLY A 419 -20.82 12.52 -25.56
CA GLY A 419 -19.81 11.91 -24.71
C GLY A 419 -20.33 10.76 -23.83
N THR A 420 -21.60 10.41 -23.88
CA THR A 420 -22.15 9.25 -23.18
C THR A 420 -21.80 7.95 -23.90
N LEU A 421 -21.81 6.83 -23.17
CA LEU A 421 -21.57 5.53 -23.76
C LEU A 421 -22.88 4.93 -24.27
N GLU A 422 -22.87 4.44 -25.50
CA GLU A 422 -24.00 3.82 -26.17
C GLU A 422 -23.67 2.40 -26.63
N GLY A 423 -24.72 1.56 -26.79
CA GLY A 423 -24.59 0.19 -27.28
C GLY A 423 -25.01 -0.87 -26.25
N PRO A 424 -25.04 -2.16 -26.68
CA PRO A 424 -25.55 -3.25 -25.85
C PRO A 424 -24.80 -3.43 -24.50
N PHE A 425 -23.53 -3.05 -24.45
CA PHE A 425 -22.67 -3.18 -23.26
C PHE A 425 -22.30 -1.83 -22.63
N ALA A 426 -22.93 -0.72 -23.00
CA ALA A 426 -22.58 0.62 -22.49
C ALA A 426 -22.49 0.64 -20.98
N LYS A 427 -23.48 0.14 -20.24
CA LYS A 427 -23.49 0.08 -18.76
C LYS A 427 -22.33 -0.77 -18.18
N ILE A 428 -21.91 -1.80 -18.89
CA ILE A 428 -20.77 -2.65 -18.48
C ILE A 428 -19.47 -1.87 -18.63
N PHE A 429 -19.31 -1.15 -19.74
CA PHE A 429 -18.15 -0.31 -19.98
C PHE A 429 -18.08 0.85 -18.99
N GLU A 430 -19.17 1.56 -18.75
CA GLU A 430 -19.26 2.63 -17.73
C GLU A 430 -18.84 2.14 -16.34
N GLN A 431 -19.41 1.01 -15.91
CA GLN A 431 -19.08 0.41 -14.62
C GLN A 431 -17.62 -0.03 -14.57
N SER A 432 -17.10 -0.55 -15.66
CA SER A 432 -15.70 -0.97 -15.75
C SER A 432 -14.72 0.21 -15.66
N ILE A 433 -15.05 1.34 -16.30
CA ILE A 433 -14.27 2.58 -16.23
C ILE A 433 -14.24 3.09 -14.78
N ARG A 434 -15.38 3.11 -14.08
CA ARG A 434 -15.40 3.53 -12.66
C ARG A 434 -14.59 2.63 -11.75
N LEU A 435 -14.48 1.34 -12.07
CA LEU A 435 -13.73 0.36 -11.28
C LEU A 435 -12.24 0.30 -11.64
N GLU A 436 -11.79 0.94 -12.73
CA GLU A 436 -10.35 1.03 -13.02
C GLU A 436 -9.62 1.74 -11.88
N GLY A 437 -8.43 1.24 -11.53
CA GLY A 437 -7.63 1.77 -10.41
C GLY A 437 -8.03 1.27 -9.03
N THR A 438 -9.18 0.57 -8.88
CA THR A 438 -9.60 0.04 -7.57
C THR A 438 -8.61 -1.01 -7.07
N LYS A 439 -8.15 -0.86 -5.83
CA LYS A 439 -7.28 -1.82 -5.13
C LYS A 439 -8.08 -3.09 -4.79
N ILE A 440 -7.59 -4.25 -5.20
CA ILE A 440 -8.32 -5.53 -5.07
C ILE A 440 -7.60 -6.60 -4.27
N ILE A 441 -6.28 -6.66 -4.37
CA ILE A 441 -5.46 -7.69 -3.72
C ILE A 441 -4.30 -7.01 -3.03
N GLN A 442 -4.12 -7.32 -1.76
CA GLN A 442 -2.93 -7.00 -1.01
C GLN A 442 -1.87 -8.07 -1.26
N SER A 443 -0.65 -7.67 -1.58
CA SER A 443 0.49 -8.57 -1.75
C SER A 443 1.77 -7.94 -1.17
N LYS A 444 2.81 -8.74 -1.09
CA LYS A 444 4.14 -8.29 -0.70
C LYS A 444 4.87 -7.75 -1.93
N HIS A 445 5.47 -6.57 -1.82
CA HIS A 445 6.23 -5.95 -2.90
C HIS A 445 7.44 -6.82 -3.29
N ALA A 446 7.66 -6.99 -4.59
CA ALA A 446 8.68 -7.91 -5.09
C ALA A 446 10.12 -7.46 -4.76
N ALA A 447 10.36 -6.16 -4.62
CA ALA A 447 11.69 -5.58 -4.41
C ALA A 447 11.81 -4.83 -3.08
N GLY A 448 10.84 -3.99 -2.75
CA GLY A 448 10.93 -2.99 -1.70
C GLY A 448 11.12 -3.56 -0.30
N VAL A 449 12.11 -3.04 0.39
CA VAL A 449 12.43 -3.30 1.80
C VAL A 449 12.61 -1.95 2.47
N VAL A 450 11.97 -1.73 3.61
CA VAL A 450 12.19 -0.52 4.43
C VAL A 450 13.08 -0.82 5.61
N VAL A 451 13.92 0.16 5.92
CA VAL A 451 14.86 0.11 7.05
C VAL A 451 14.71 1.38 7.88
N SER A 452 14.76 1.24 9.21
CA SER A 452 14.60 2.34 10.14
C SER A 452 15.60 2.24 11.30
N PRO A 453 16.08 3.35 11.87
CA PRO A 453 16.88 3.32 13.10
C PRO A 453 16.09 2.83 14.31
N ASN A 454 14.76 2.95 14.28
CA ASN A 454 13.83 2.53 15.32
C ASN A 454 12.92 1.39 14.84
N PRO A 455 12.25 0.66 15.73
CA PRO A 455 11.24 -0.32 15.31
C PRO A 455 10.21 0.28 14.37
N ILE A 456 10.00 -0.35 13.21
CA ILE A 456 9.08 0.15 12.16
C ILE A 456 7.66 0.38 12.69
N SER A 457 7.23 -0.43 13.66
CA SER A 457 5.92 -0.29 14.32
C SER A 457 5.69 1.06 15.00
N GLN A 458 6.72 1.86 15.24
CA GLN A 458 6.59 3.21 15.80
C GLN A 458 6.20 4.25 14.74
N THR A 459 6.45 3.96 13.47
CA THR A 459 6.26 4.90 12.36
C THR A 459 5.21 4.41 11.36
N CYS A 460 5.16 3.08 11.14
CA CYS A 460 4.31 2.46 10.13
C CYS A 460 3.53 1.29 10.71
N PRO A 461 2.23 1.12 10.41
CA PRO A 461 1.50 -0.06 10.82
C PRO A 461 2.12 -1.31 10.19
N LEU A 462 2.25 -2.39 10.98
CA LEU A 462 2.69 -3.68 10.51
C LEU A 462 1.48 -4.58 10.24
N ILE A 463 1.48 -5.28 9.12
CA ILE A 463 0.44 -6.22 8.72
C ILE A 463 1.07 -7.59 8.39
N HIS A 464 0.27 -8.64 8.45
CA HIS A 464 0.71 -9.96 8.03
C HIS A 464 0.66 -10.10 6.50
N SER A 465 1.60 -10.85 5.95
CA SER A 465 1.55 -11.29 4.56
C SER A 465 0.23 -12.03 4.26
N ALA A 466 -0.25 -11.93 3.02
CA ALA A 466 -1.38 -12.73 2.55
C ALA A 466 -1.01 -14.23 2.46
N ASP A 467 0.27 -14.53 2.32
CA ASP A 467 0.80 -15.89 2.39
C ASP A 467 0.84 -16.37 3.84
N ARG A 468 0.14 -17.48 4.12
CA ARG A 468 0.02 -18.05 5.47
C ARG A 468 1.32 -18.69 5.97
N GLU A 469 2.20 -19.07 5.06
CA GLU A 469 3.50 -19.68 5.40
C GLU A 469 4.52 -18.59 5.76
N ASP A 470 4.34 -17.38 5.27
CA ASP A 470 5.17 -16.23 5.57
C ASP A 470 4.75 -15.60 6.91
N LYS A 471 5.56 -15.82 7.93
CA LYS A 471 5.33 -15.29 9.28
C LYS A 471 5.85 -13.87 9.48
N ASP A 472 6.58 -13.32 8.52
CA ASP A 472 7.15 -12.00 8.61
C ASP A 472 6.05 -10.93 8.53
N SER A 473 6.17 -9.93 9.39
CA SER A 473 5.36 -8.71 9.28
C SER A 473 5.88 -7.86 8.12
N ILE A 474 4.96 -7.24 7.40
CA ILE A 474 5.26 -6.31 6.31
C ILE A 474 4.79 -4.90 6.68
N ALA A 475 5.47 -3.88 6.18
CA ALA A 475 5.05 -2.49 6.33
C ALA A 475 3.70 -2.27 5.63
N GLY A 476 2.71 -1.76 6.34
CA GLY A 476 1.33 -1.62 5.87
C GLY A 476 1.06 -0.40 4.99
N LEU A 477 2.10 0.33 4.61
CA LEU A 477 2.07 1.46 3.68
C LEU A 477 2.79 1.08 2.38
N GLU A 478 2.36 1.63 1.24
CA GLU A 478 3.06 1.48 -0.04
C GLU A 478 4.36 2.30 -0.05
N GLY A 479 5.28 1.99 -0.99
CA GLY A 479 6.62 2.56 -1.03
C GLY A 479 6.68 4.07 -0.83
N PRO A 480 5.99 4.90 -1.65
CA PRO A 480 6.00 6.35 -1.48
C PRO A 480 5.53 6.80 -0.10
N SER A 481 4.46 6.18 0.42
CA SER A 481 3.94 6.51 1.75
C SER A 481 4.86 6.08 2.89
N CYS A 482 5.66 5.01 2.70
CA CYS A 482 6.72 4.64 3.65
C CYS A 482 7.81 5.73 3.72
N GLU A 483 8.21 6.29 2.59
CA GLU A 483 9.16 7.40 2.52
C GLU A 483 8.59 8.69 3.12
N ASP A 484 7.31 8.97 2.87
CA ASP A 484 6.61 10.14 3.43
C ASP A 484 6.55 10.13 4.97
N VAL A 485 6.54 8.96 5.60
CA VAL A 485 6.59 8.83 7.06
C VAL A 485 8.00 8.64 7.62
N GLY A 486 9.03 8.78 6.78
CA GLY A 486 10.42 8.83 7.19
C GLY A 486 11.18 7.51 7.17
N LEU A 487 10.65 6.46 6.54
CA LEU A 487 11.36 5.19 6.37
C LEU A 487 12.31 5.25 5.17
N LEU A 488 13.50 4.65 5.30
CA LEU A 488 14.40 4.44 4.17
C LEU A 488 13.93 3.24 3.35
N LYS A 489 13.65 3.45 2.06
CA LYS A 489 13.36 2.38 1.10
C LYS A 489 14.63 1.89 0.42
N LEU A 490 14.78 0.58 0.31
CA LEU A 490 15.81 -0.13 -0.47
C LEU A 490 15.12 -1.05 -1.46
N ASP A 491 15.53 -1.01 -2.73
CA ASP A 491 14.98 -1.90 -3.76
C ASP A 491 15.93 -3.07 -4.02
N VAL A 492 15.64 -4.22 -3.39
CA VAL A 492 16.38 -5.47 -3.55
C VAL A 492 15.64 -6.38 -4.53
N LEU A 493 16.10 -6.39 -5.78
CA LEU A 493 15.46 -7.07 -6.89
C LEU A 493 16.06 -8.46 -7.15
N GLY A 494 15.21 -9.48 -7.13
CA GLY A 494 15.58 -10.85 -7.48
C GLY A 494 15.53 -11.08 -8.99
N ILE A 495 16.68 -11.18 -9.66
CA ILE A 495 16.81 -11.28 -11.11
C ILE A 495 17.14 -12.72 -11.51
N LYS A 496 16.19 -13.43 -12.13
CA LYS A 496 16.38 -14.82 -12.63
C LYS A 496 17.55 -14.99 -13.61
N MET A 497 17.90 -13.96 -14.37
CA MET A 497 19.01 -14.05 -15.31
C MET A 497 20.35 -14.18 -14.58
N LEU A 498 20.47 -13.54 -13.41
CA LEU A 498 21.68 -13.67 -12.58
C LEU A 498 21.85 -15.10 -12.06
N ASP A 499 20.75 -15.78 -11.67
CA ASP A 499 20.81 -17.21 -11.29
C ASP A 499 21.34 -18.06 -12.45
N LYS A 500 20.79 -17.87 -13.66
CA LYS A 500 21.24 -18.60 -14.85
C LYS A 500 22.72 -18.36 -15.20
N ILE A 501 23.17 -17.10 -15.12
CA ILE A 501 24.57 -16.77 -15.38
C ILE A 501 25.47 -17.45 -14.34
N MET A 502 25.06 -17.50 -13.07
CA MET A 502 25.81 -18.19 -12.01
C MET A 502 25.85 -19.70 -12.19
N GLU A 503 24.86 -20.31 -12.83
CA GLU A 503 24.87 -21.76 -13.12
C GLU A 503 25.88 -22.14 -14.23
N VAL A 504 26.15 -21.28 -15.20
CA VAL A 504 27.01 -21.57 -16.33
C VAL A 504 28.40 -22.07 -15.89
N PRO A 505 29.14 -21.42 -14.97
CA PRO A 505 30.42 -21.94 -14.48
C PRO A 505 30.33 -23.30 -13.80
N ASN A 506 29.21 -23.58 -13.12
CA ASN A 506 28.99 -24.87 -12.43
C ASN A 506 28.80 -26.00 -13.45
N ILE A 507 27.99 -25.75 -14.49
CA ILE A 507 27.76 -26.68 -15.59
C ILE A 507 29.09 -26.96 -16.33
N LEU A 508 29.87 -25.91 -16.65
CA LEU A 508 31.15 -26.04 -17.33
C LEU A 508 32.21 -26.82 -16.51
N ARG A 509 32.11 -26.79 -15.16
CA ARG A 509 32.98 -27.53 -14.24
C ARG A 509 32.47 -28.93 -13.93
N GLY A 510 31.36 -29.38 -14.56
CA GLY A 510 30.75 -30.69 -14.31
C GLY A 510 30.15 -30.86 -12.91
N LYS A 511 29.86 -29.77 -12.22
CA LYS A 511 29.11 -29.76 -10.96
C LYS A 511 27.64 -29.57 -11.30
N GLN A 512 26.87 -30.65 -11.31
CA GLN A 512 25.40 -30.62 -11.32
C GLN A 512 24.85 -30.48 -9.92
#